data_b581082cdf9847b88beac979a3abf4a2
#
_entry.id   b581082cdf9847b88beac979a3abf4a2
#
_cell.length_a   1.000
_cell.length_b   1.000
_cell.length_c   1.000
_cell.angle_alpha   90.00
_cell.angle_beta   90.00
_cell.angle_gamma   90.00
#
_symmetry.space_group_name_H-M   'P 1'
#
loop_
_entity.id
_entity.type
_entity.pdbx_description
1 polymer ?
#
loop_
_entity_poly.entity_id
_entity_poly.type
_entity_poly.pdbx_seq_one_letter_code
_entity_poly.pdbx_strand_id
1 'polypeptide(L)'
;WQEENGSLQVVLPIQNLLTQNETYLLDLTVSTAEKEIHYYTRIMWADTNHAGDMLDLAENFTRKSLNYDEAKELVSYLETNPGEDNSSLGNVSIKASFDHLTWDGLETELEGEPQITLQLYDGIMGQVQVEYNVWVTDSTGNRSLVRTEDNFTMKWNDKRIYLMNYNRYANEMFNGEQKNFAGKRILLGISDAKQIKAQKSENSRYILFRVNGNLWRYDQHDKKALCMFTFADGSNEDVRADYGKHNVKVLAASDEGDVDFLVYGYMNRGTYEGQMGVVFYHYDEENRMVQEKFFVPVSTG
;
A
#
# COMPACT_ATOMS: atom_id res chain seq x y z
N TRP A 1 -17.60 -17.26 20.20
CA TRP A 1 -17.87 -16.30 19.12
C TRP A 1 -19.17 -15.58 19.42
N GLN A 2 -19.24 -14.32 19.03
CA GLN A 2 -20.41 -13.47 19.17
C GLN A 2 -20.67 -12.79 17.83
N GLU A 3 -21.94 -12.66 17.48
CA GLU A 3 -22.35 -11.91 16.28
C GLU A 3 -22.82 -10.53 16.73
N GLU A 4 -22.20 -9.48 16.21
CA GLU A 4 -22.54 -8.10 16.51
C GLU A 4 -22.53 -7.29 15.21
N ASN A 5 -23.65 -6.62 14.90
CA ASN A 5 -23.81 -5.76 13.71
C ASN A 5 -23.44 -6.42 12.37
N GLY A 6 -23.75 -7.73 12.21
CA GLY A 6 -23.41 -8.49 11.00
C GLY A 6 -21.95 -8.93 10.91
N SER A 7 -21.15 -8.67 11.94
CA SER A 7 -19.76 -9.14 12.06
C SER A 7 -19.65 -10.28 13.05
N LEU A 8 -18.76 -11.23 12.77
CA LEU A 8 -18.45 -12.35 13.66
C LEU A 8 -17.20 -12.02 14.47
N GLN A 9 -17.35 -11.88 15.77
CA GLN A 9 -16.23 -11.72 16.69
C GLN A 9 -15.84 -13.06 17.30
N VAL A 10 -14.57 -13.43 17.16
CA VAL A 10 -14.00 -14.67 17.72
C VAL A 10 -12.88 -14.32 18.69
N VAL A 11 -12.99 -14.78 19.93
CA VAL A 11 -11.95 -14.62 20.96
C VAL A 11 -11.22 -15.95 21.12
N LEU A 12 -9.91 -15.94 20.88
CA LEU A 12 -9.04 -17.11 20.98
C LEU A 12 -8.09 -16.94 22.18
N PRO A 13 -8.21 -17.74 23.24
CA PRO A 13 -7.33 -17.69 24.41
C PRO A 13 -6.01 -18.43 24.13
N ILE A 14 -5.06 -17.75 23.50
CA ILE A 14 -3.77 -18.34 23.06
C ILE A 14 -2.60 -18.01 24.01
N GLN A 15 -2.79 -17.17 25.01
CA GLN A 15 -1.71 -16.71 25.91
C GLN A 15 -0.88 -17.85 26.51
N ASN A 16 -1.50 -18.95 26.91
CA ASN A 16 -0.80 -20.10 27.49
C ASN A 16 0.01 -20.93 26.48
N LEU A 17 -0.07 -20.60 25.18
CA LEU A 17 0.66 -21.26 24.10
C LEU A 17 1.90 -20.45 23.67
N LEU A 18 2.08 -19.25 24.23
CA LEU A 18 3.12 -18.33 23.83
C LEU A 18 4.18 -18.21 24.93
N THR A 19 5.44 -18.11 24.53
CA THR A 19 6.53 -17.67 25.39
C THR A 19 6.56 -16.15 25.38
N GLN A 20 6.72 -15.56 26.55
CA GLN A 20 6.77 -14.11 26.72
C GLN A 20 7.95 -13.50 25.96
N ASN A 21 7.70 -12.36 25.29
CA ASN A 21 8.68 -11.61 24.47
C ASN A 21 9.19 -12.35 23.23
N GLU A 22 8.55 -13.44 22.82
CA GLU A 22 8.83 -14.11 21.54
C GLU A 22 7.77 -13.78 20.49
N THR A 23 8.19 -13.64 19.23
CA THR A 23 7.30 -13.37 18.11
C THR A 23 6.89 -14.67 17.43
N TYR A 24 5.60 -14.84 17.20
CA TYR A 24 4.99 -15.99 16.53
C TYR A 24 4.27 -15.55 15.26
N LEU A 25 4.23 -16.43 14.28
CA LEU A 25 3.32 -16.30 13.15
C LEU A 25 1.98 -16.93 13.56
N LEU A 26 0.90 -16.17 13.44
CA LEU A 26 -0.46 -16.67 13.57
C LEU A 26 -1.03 -16.88 12.17
N ASP A 27 -1.38 -18.12 11.84
CA ASP A 27 -2.16 -18.49 10.66
C ASP A 27 -3.61 -18.68 11.09
N LEU A 28 -4.50 -17.84 10.59
CA LEU A 28 -5.95 -17.93 10.79
C LEU A 28 -6.58 -18.57 9.56
N THR A 29 -7.03 -19.81 9.68
CA THR A 29 -7.73 -20.51 8.60
C THR A 29 -9.23 -20.38 8.77
N VAL A 30 -9.89 -19.77 7.81
CA VAL A 30 -11.34 -19.68 7.71
C VAL A 30 -11.82 -20.70 6.69
N SER A 31 -12.48 -21.77 7.16
CA SER A 31 -13.02 -22.83 6.28
C SER A 31 -14.48 -22.53 5.96
N THR A 32 -14.78 -22.48 4.67
CA THR A 32 -16.16 -22.40 4.16
C THR A 32 -16.52 -23.71 3.46
N ALA A 33 -17.75 -23.84 2.99
CA ALA A 33 -18.18 -25.03 2.22
C ALA A 33 -17.43 -25.18 0.88
N GLU A 34 -16.84 -24.09 0.36
CA GLU A 34 -16.24 -24.04 -0.99
C GLU A 34 -14.72 -23.94 -0.94
N LYS A 35 -14.14 -23.29 0.07
CA LYS A 35 -12.70 -23.01 0.14
C LYS A 35 -12.19 -22.80 1.56
N GLU A 36 -10.88 -22.91 1.71
CA GLU A 36 -10.12 -22.46 2.87
C GLU A 36 -9.43 -21.13 2.53
N ILE A 37 -9.50 -20.18 3.46
CA ILE A 37 -8.92 -18.84 3.33
C ILE A 37 -7.95 -18.67 4.49
N HIS A 38 -6.70 -18.33 4.20
CA HIS A 38 -5.67 -18.13 5.19
C HIS A 38 -5.35 -16.65 5.36
N TYR A 39 -5.32 -16.19 6.61
CA TYR A 39 -4.87 -14.86 6.98
C TYR A 39 -3.69 -14.97 7.93
N TYR A 40 -2.63 -14.23 7.66
CA TYR A 40 -1.39 -14.29 8.41
C TYR A 40 -1.15 -13.00 9.17
N THR A 41 -0.81 -13.11 10.45
CA THR A 41 -0.36 -11.98 11.25
C THR A 41 0.73 -12.41 12.23
N ARG A 42 1.47 -11.45 12.76
CA ARG A 42 2.43 -11.69 13.82
C ARG A 42 1.80 -11.36 15.16
N ILE A 43 2.09 -12.16 16.15
CA ILE A 43 1.64 -11.95 17.52
C ILE A 43 2.82 -12.07 18.48
N MET A 44 2.74 -11.33 19.59
CA MET A 44 3.70 -11.39 20.68
C MET A 44 2.96 -11.19 22.00
N TRP A 45 3.35 -11.95 23.02
CA TRP A 45 2.99 -11.66 24.39
C TRP A 45 4.11 -10.85 25.05
N ALA A 46 3.97 -9.51 25.08
CA ALA A 46 4.97 -8.61 25.63
C ALA A 46 4.79 -8.40 27.14
N ASP A 47 5.89 -8.25 27.86
CA ASP A 47 5.93 -7.97 29.31
C ASP A 47 5.40 -6.58 29.64
N THR A 48 5.85 -5.59 28.84
CA THR A 48 5.42 -4.20 28.92
C THR A 48 4.75 -3.82 27.62
N ASN A 49 3.51 -3.34 27.72
CA ASN A 49 2.73 -3.06 26.51
C ASN A 49 2.93 -1.61 26.04
N HIS A 50 4.13 -1.28 25.56
CA HIS A 50 4.37 -0.01 24.88
C HIS A 50 4.11 -0.08 23.37
N ALA A 51 3.76 -1.24 22.84
CA ALA A 51 3.40 -1.41 21.45
C ALA A 51 2.12 -0.60 21.12
N GLY A 52 1.12 -0.61 22.00
CA GLY A 52 -0.09 0.23 21.86
C GLY A 52 0.25 1.72 21.79
N ASP A 53 1.08 2.19 22.74
CA ASP A 53 1.52 3.59 22.77
C ASP A 53 2.27 3.99 21.48
N MET A 54 3.04 3.06 20.87
CA MET A 54 3.74 3.31 19.60
C MET A 54 2.77 3.35 18.40
N LEU A 55 1.75 2.50 18.39
CA LEU A 55 0.69 2.55 17.38
C LEU A 55 -0.08 3.88 17.46
N ASP A 56 -0.47 4.29 18.67
CA ASP A 56 -1.18 5.55 18.92
C ASP A 56 -0.32 6.76 18.51
N LEU A 57 0.98 6.72 18.81
CA LEU A 57 1.90 7.79 18.39
C LEU A 57 2.01 7.87 16.87
N ALA A 58 2.13 6.74 16.16
CA ALA A 58 2.22 6.71 14.71
C ALA A 58 0.93 7.24 14.06
N GLU A 59 -0.24 6.81 14.53
CA GLU A 59 -1.52 7.32 14.03
C GLU A 59 -1.68 8.82 14.26
N ASN A 60 -1.44 9.28 15.48
CA ASN A 60 -1.53 10.70 15.83
C ASN A 60 -0.54 11.55 15.01
N PHE A 61 0.69 11.05 14.81
CA PHE A 61 1.68 11.74 13.99
C PHE A 61 1.21 11.89 12.54
N THR A 62 0.74 10.79 11.94
CA THR A 62 0.23 10.79 10.57
C THR A 62 -0.95 11.77 10.43
N ARG A 63 -1.97 11.65 11.28
CA ARG A 63 -3.16 12.53 11.22
C ARG A 63 -2.81 14.00 11.40
N LYS A 64 -1.99 14.33 12.40
CA LYS A 64 -1.58 15.73 12.66
C LYS A 64 -0.72 16.30 11.54
N SER A 65 0.11 15.48 10.88
CA SER A 65 0.93 15.96 9.76
C SER A 65 0.12 16.45 8.55
N LEU A 66 -1.16 16.10 8.48
CA LEU A 66 -2.09 16.59 7.46
C LEU A 66 -2.65 17.98 7.76
N ASN A 67 -2.43 18.52 8.97
CA ASN A 67 -2.89 19.84 9.39
C ASN A 67 -1.72 20.66 9.96
N TYR A 68 -1.42 21.78 9.33
CA TYR A 68 -0.28 22.62 9.71
C TYR A 68 -0.29 23.06 11.19
N ASP A 69 -1.46 23.45 11.70
CA ASP A 69 -1.57 23.95 13.07
C ASP A 69 -1.45 22.82 14.11
N GLU A 70 -2.03 21.67 13.84
CA GLU A 70 -1.96 20.49 14.71
C GLU A 70 -0.55 19.88 14.70
N ALA A 71 0.12 19.90 13.53
CA ALA A 71 1.46 19.38 13.36
C ALA A 71 2.53 20.11 14.20
N LYS A 72 2.25 21.31 14.73
CA LYS A 72 3.19 22.04 15.60
C LYS A 72 3.60 21.23 16.83
N GLU A 73 2.76 20.31 17.29
CA GLU A 73 3.09 19.38 18.37
C GLU A 73 4.16 18.36 17.96
N LEU A 74 4.33 18.10 16.66
CA LEU A 74 5.27 17.12 16.12
C LEU A 74 6.70 17.63 16.03
N VAL A 75 6.91 18.95 16.13
CA VAL A 75 8.24 19.59 15.98
C VAL A 75 9.29 18.94 16.88
N SER A 76 8.91 18.51 18.09
CA SER A 76 9.83 17.90 19.06
C SER A 76 10.33 16.50 18.64
N TYR A 77 9.73 15.89 17.62
CA TYR A 77 10.15 14.59 17.06
C TYR A 77 11.07 14.75 15.84
N LEU A 78 11.13 15.93 15.23
CA LEU A 78 11.92 16.17 14.04
C LEU A 78 13.40 16.40 14.37
N GLU A 79 14.27 15.91 13.49
CA GLU A 79 15.72 16.15 13.49
C GLU A 79 16.08 17.04 12.29
N THR A 80 15.36 18.14 12.08
CA THR A 80 15.47 19.00 10.90
C THR A 80 16.93 19.32 10.55
N ASN A 81 17.30 19.04 9.28
CA ASN A 81 18.62 19.34 8.74
C ASN A 81 18.49 20.29 7.52
N PRO A 82 19.12 21.47 7.55
CA PRO A 82 19.06 22.38 6.40
C PRO A 82 19.66 21.83 5.08
N GLY A 83 20.44 20.74 5.17
CA GLY A 83 21.00 20.06 4.01
C GLY A 83 20.11 18.93 3.44
N GLU A 84 18.94 18.71 4.02
CA GLU A 84 18.01 17.69 3.55
C GLU A 84 17.39 18.08 2.21
N ASP A 85 17.16 17.10 1.36
CA ASP A 85 16.47 17.31 0.09
C ASP A 85 14.96 17.43 0.29
N ASN A 86 14.46 18.66 0.32
CA ASN A 86 13.03 18.97 0.38
C ASN A 86 12.46 19.31 -1.02
N SER A 87 12.99 18.76 -2.10
CA SER A 87 12.53 19.05 -3.45
C SER A 87 11.29 18.26 -3.89
N SER A 88 10.91 17.23 -3.15
CA SER A 88 9.80 16.33 -3.51
C SER A 88 9.04 15.83 -2.29
N LEU A 89 7.73 16.04 -2.27
CA LEU A 89 6.82 15.44 -1.29
C LEU A 89 6.71 13.92 -1.39
N GLY A 90 7.24 13.32 -2.46
CA GLY A 90 7.25 11.87 -2.68
C GLY A 90 8.11 11.08 -1.69
N ASN A 91 9.04 11.75 -0.99
CA ASN A 91 9.86 11.15 0.05
C ASN A 91 10.19 12.22 1.11
N VAL A 92 9.67 12.04 2.31
CA VAL A 92 9.87 12.97 3.44
C VAL A 92 10.47 12.19 4.61
N SER A 93 11.62 12.63 5.11
CA SER A 93 12.32 11.99 6.22
C SER A 93 12.14 12.74 7.54
N ILE A 94 12.58 12.14 8.65
CA ILE A 94 12.64 12.78 9.98
C ILE A 94 13.47 14.09 9.96
N LYS A 95 14.34 14.27 8.96
CA LYS A 95 15.21 15.45 8.80
C LYS A 95 14.61 16.54 7.94
N ALA A 96 13.45 16.30 7.35
CA ALA A 96 12.78 17.28 6.52
C ALA A 96 12.40 18.57 7.27
N SER A 97 12.15 19.64 6.54
CA SER A 97 11.61 20.86 7.12
C SER A 97 10.18 20.62 7.64
N PHE A 98 9.77 21.47 8.59
CA PHE A 98 8.39 21.39 9.12
C PHE A 98 7.35 21.63 8.03
N ASP A 99 7.59 22.60 7.14
CA ASP A 99 6.68 22.88 6.01
C ASP A 99 6.56 21.66 5.11
N HIS A 100 7.69 20.96 4.83
CA HIS A 100 7.69 19.77 3.99
C HIS A 100 6.96 18.58 4.64
N LEU A 101 7.11 18.41 5.97
CA LEU A 101 6.32 17.44 6.73
C LEU A 101 4.82 17.72 6.58
N THR A 102 4.43 19.00 6.57
CA THR A 102 3.03 19.45 6.50
C THR A 102 2.59 19.79 5.08
N TRP A 103 3.11 19.07 4.10
CA TRP A 103 2.70 19.10 2.68
C TRP A 103 2.93 20.44 1.97
N ASP A 104 3.91 21.25 2.42
CA ASP A 104 4.28 22.54 1.80
C ASP A 104 3.10 23.49 1.58
N GLY A 105 2.11 23.46 2.51
CA GLY A 105 0.92 24.30 2.45
C GLY A 105 -0.14 23.87 1.43
N LEU A 106 -0.03 22.66 0.89
CA LEU A 106 -1.10 22.06 0.10
C LEU A 106 -2.28 21.70 1.01
N GLU A 107 -3.50 21.79 0.47
CA GLU A 107 -4.70 21.36 1.16
C GLU A 107 -4.82 19.84 1.13
N THR A 108 -4.95 19.21 2.30
CA THR A 108 -4.99 17.75 2.43
C THR A 108 -6.27 17.29 3.12
N GLU A 109 -6.84 16.19 2.63
CA GLU A 109 -8.02 15.54 3.19
C GLU A 109 -7.84 14.03 3.19
N LEU A 110 -7.91 13.42 4.37
CA LEU A 110 -7.75 11.96 4.51
C LEU A 110 -8.90 11.23 3.83
N GLU A 111 -8.57 10.21 3.02
CA GLU A 111 -9.54 9.33 2.39
C GLU A 111 -9.62 8.01 3.14
N GLY A 112 -10.74 7.78 3.81
CA GLY A 112 -10.94 6.59 4.64
C GLY A 112 -10.13 6.59 5.94
N GLU A 113 -9.96 5.41 6.54
CA GLU A 113 -9.19 5.24 7.77
C GLU A 113 -7.78 4.71 7.48
N PRO A 114 -6.73 5.25 8.13
CA PRO A 114 -5.37 4.74 7.99
C PRO A 114 -5.27 3.30 8.49
N GLN A 115 -4.50 2.49 7.77
CA GLN A 115 -4.14 1.14 8.20
C GLN A 115 -2.83 1.17 8.95
N ILE A 116 -2.86 0.79 10.22
CA ILE A 116 -1.72 0.83 11.12
C ILE A 116 -1.25 -0.59 11.38
N THR A 117 0.00 -0.88 11.05
CA THR A 117 0.59 -2.21 11.18
C THR A 117 1.85 -2.17 12.03
N LEU A 118 1.86 -2.94 13.11
CA LEU A 118 3.09 -3.21 13.87
C LEU A 118 3.96 -4.20 13.08
N GLN A 119 5.05 -3.72 12.50
CA GLN A 119 5.95 -4.54 11.67
C GLN A 119 6.92 -5.35 12.51
N LEU A 120 7.43 -4.75 13.59
CA LEU A 120 8.39 -5.36 14.51
C LEU A 120 8.22 -4.76 15.90
N TYR A 121 8.38 -5.58 16.93
CA TYR A 121 8.47 -5.15 18.32
C TYR A 121 9.32 -6.13 19.11
N ASP A 122 10.28 -5.63 19.89
CA ASP A 122 11.17 -6.45 20.73
C ASP A 122 11.04 -6.13 22.24
N GLY A 123 10.00 -5.37 22.61
CA GLY A 123 9.78 -4.89 23.99
C GLY A 123 10.32 -3.48 24.24
N ILE A 124 11.28 -3.00 23.45
CA ILE A 124 11.93 -1.68 23.57
C ILE A 124 11.83 -0.91 22.27
N MET A 125 12.17 -1.55 21.16
CA MET A 125 12.11 -1.00 19.82
C MET A 125 10.83 -1.44 19.11
N GLY A 126 10.18 -0.53 18.42
CA GLY A 126 9.04 -0.81 17.56
C GLY A 126 9.20 -0.23 16.17
N GLN A 127 8.74 -0.96 15.17
CA GLN A 127 8.56 -0.47 13.81
C GLN A 127 7.09 -0.50 13.47
N VAL A 128 6.54 0.65 13.12
CA VAL A 128 5.14 0.82 12.76
C VAL A 128 5.06 1.39 11.35
N GLN A 129 4.16 0.83 10.55
CA GLN A 129 3.82 1.32 9.22
C GLN A 129 2.38 1.82 9.25
N VAL A 130 2.14 2.99 8.66
CA VAL A 130 0.80 3.56 8.47
C VAL A 130 0.58 3.75 6.97
N GLU A 131 -0.36 3.04 6.40
CA GLU A 131 -0.76 3.17 4.99
C GLU A 131 -2.10 3.89 4.90
N TYR A 132 -2.19 4.90 4.05
CA TYR A 132 -3.40 5.70 3.88
C TYR A 132 -3.46 6.38 2.52
N ASN A 133 -4.66 6.79 2.14
CA ASN A 133 -4.89 7.61 0.97
C ASN A 133 -5.21 9.04 1.42
N VAL A 134 -4.70 10.02 0.69
CA VAL A 134 -4.95 11.44 0.96
C VAL A 134 -5.28 12.16 -0.34
N TRP A 135 -6.36 12.92 -0.32
CA TRP A 135 -6.64 13.90 -1.35
C TRP A 135 -5.76 15.12 -1.13
N VAL A 136 -5.04 15.52 -2.16
CA VAL A 136 -4.18 16.70 -2.14
C VAL A 136 -4.69 17.68 -3.19
N THR A 137 -4.92 18.94 -2.78
CA THR A 137 -5.35 20.00 -3.66
C THR A 137 -4.20 21.00 -3.84
N ASP A 138 -3.79 21.26 -5.08
CA ASP A 138 -2.75 22.22 -5.39
C ASP A 138 -3.27 23.66 -5.40
N SER A 139 -2.35 24.63 -5.49
CA SER A 139 -2.68 26.07 -5.51
C SER A 139 -3.55 26.51 -6.70
N THR A 140 -3.72 25.65 -7.70
CA THR A 140 -4.59 25.91 -8.87
C THR A 140 -5.97 25.25 -8.73
N GLY A 141 -6.21 24.51 -7.63
CA GLY A 141 -7.44 23.81 -7.35
C GLY A 141 -7.53 22.41 -7.98
N ASN A 142 -6.43 21.89 -8.55
CA ASN A 142 -6.40 20.52 -9.03
C ASN A 142 -6.29 19.56 -7.85
N ARG A 143 -7.14 18.55 -7.82
CA ARG A 143 -7.20 17.54 -6.78
C ARG A 143 -6.66 16.21 -7.29
N SER A 144 -5.74 15.61 -6.54
CA SER A 144 -5.13 14.32 -6.84
C SER A 144 -5.23 13.40 -5.63
N LEU A 145 -5.51 12.12 -5.85
CA LEU A 145 -5.44 11.10 -4.82
C LEU A 145 -4.01 10.58 -4.73
N VAL A 146 -3.46 10.58 -3.51
CA VAL A 146 -2.09 10.17 -3.23
C VAL A 146 -2.11 9.00 -2.27
N ARG A 147 -1.48 7.88 -2.65
CA ARG A 147 -1.21 6.74 -1.77
C ARG A 147 0.04 7.05 -0.95
N THR A 148 -0.09 6.94 0.35
CA THR A 148 0.96 7.32 1.30
C THR A 148 1.28 6.18 2.25
N GLU A 149 2.56 6.03 2.55
CA GLU A 149 3.10 5.07 3.50
C GLU A 149 4.06 5.79 4.45
N ASP A 150 3.71 5.89 5.71
CA ASP A 150 4.55 6.40 6.78
C ASP A 150 5.22 5.23 7.52
N ASN A 151 6.53 5.25 7.63
CA ASN A 151 7.31 4.24 8.33
C ASN A 151 8.00 4.85 9.55
N PHE A 152 7.71 4.31 10.71
CA PHE A 152 8.23 4.77 12.00
C PHE A 152 9.16 3.72 12.60
N THR A 153 10.33 4.15 13.08
CA THR A 153 11.16 3.37 14.02
C THR A 153 11.19 4.11 15.34
N MET A 154 10.70 3.47 16.38
CA MET A 154 10.52 4.06 17.69
C MET A 154 11.25 3.26 18.76
N LYS A 155 11.64 3.95 19.83
CA LYS A 155 12.29 3.35 21.00
C LYS A 155 11.60 3.83 22.27
N TRP A 156 11.18 2.88 23.10
CA TRP A 156 10.79 3.18 24.47
C TRP A 156 12.04 3.41 25.34
N ASN A 157 11.99 4.44 26.15
CA ASN A 157 12.92 4.67 27.26
C ASN A 157 12.05 4.98 28.48
N ASP A 158 12.46 4.60 29.66
CA ASP A 158 11.75 4.63 30.97
C ASP A 158 10.76 5.78 31.21
N LYS A 159 10.69 6.77 30.33
CA LYS A 159 9.86 7.96 30.46
C LYS A 159 8.98 8.26 29.26
N ARG A 160 9.40 7.92 28.02
CA ARG A 160 8.68 8.27 26.78
C ARG A 160 9.15 7.45 25.59
N ILE A 161 8.39 7.50 24.53
CA ILE A 161 8.76 7.02 23.21
C ILE A 161 9.61 8.09 22.49
N TYR A 162 10.71 7.65 21.91
CA TYR A 162 11.56 8.44 21.01
C TYR A 162 11.33 7.98 19.58
N LEU A 163 11.10 8.91 18.67
CA LEU A 163 11.10 8.65 17.24
C LEU A 163 12.55 8.63 16.76
N MET A 164 13.05 7.44 16.41
CA MET A 164 14.43 7.22 15.98
C MET A 164 14.58 7.39 14.47
N ASN A 165 13.53 7.10 13.72
CA ASN A 165 13.47 7.32 12.27
C ASN A 165 12.02 7.48 11.83
N TYR A 166 11.83 8.30 10.81
CA TYR A 166 10.57 8.49 10.12
C TYR A 166 10.84 8.70 8.63
N ASN A 167 10.06 8.01 7.79
CA ASN A 167 10.03 8.25 6.36
C ASN A 167 8.60 8.13 5.86
N ARG A 168 8.17 9.13 5.08
CA ARG A 168 6.95 9.09 4.29
C ARG A 168 7.28 8.86 2.83
N TYR A 169 6.59 7.90 2.22
CA TYR A 169 6.57 7.73 0.77
C TYR A 169 5.19 8.08 0.26
N ALA A 170 5.10 9.01 -0.68
CA ALA A 170 3.85 9.47 -1.24
C ALA A 170 3.89 9.38 -2.77
N ASN A 171 2.92 8.70 -3.36
CA ASN A 171 2.81 8.52 -4.80
C ASN A 171 1.40 8.86 -5.26
N GLU A 172 1.27 9.75 -6.24
CA GLU A 172 -0.02 10.05 -6.86
C GLU A 172 -0.59 8.77 -7.51
N MET A 173 -1.87 8.52 -7.29
CA MET A 173 -2.56 7.37 -7.88
C MET A 173 -2.78 7.59 -9.37
N PHE A 174 -2.15 6.73 -10.17
CA PHE A 174 -2.34 6.76 -11.61
C PHE A 174 -3.74 6.23 -11.98
N ASN A 175 -4.53 7.06 -12.64
CA ASN A 175 -5.92 6.75 -13.00
C ASN A 175 -6.16 6.66 -14.51
N GLY A 176 -5.10 6.82 -15.33
CA GLY A 176 -5.19 6.74 -16.78
C GLY A 176 -5.91 7.92 -17.46
N GLU A 177 -6.18 9.00 -16.75
CA GLU A 177 -6.81 10.20 -17.30
C GLU A 177 -5.90 10.95 -18.29
N GLN A 178 -6.53 11.78 -19.13
CA GLN A 178 -5.82 12.54 -20.18
C GLN A 178 -4.70 13.43 -19.63
N LYS A 179 -4.84 13.96 -18.42
CA LYS A 179 -3.82 14.78 -17.76
C LYS A 179 -2.51 14.03 -17.54
N ASN A 180 -2.54 12.72 -17.43
CA ASN A 180 -1.37 11.88 -17.26
C ASN A 180 -0.52 11.74 -18.53
N PHE A 181 -1.03 12.17 -19.69
CA PHE A 181 -0.37 12.02 -20.98
C PHE A 181 0.01 13.39 -21.56
N ALA A 182 1.30 13.73 -21.49
CA ALA A 182 1.84 14.99 -21.98
C ALA A 182 2.89 14.77 -23.09
N GLY A 183 2.51 15.03 -24.33
CA GLY A 183 3.38 14.85 -25.48
C GLY A 183 3.83 13.40 -25.66
N LYS A 184 5.10 13.11 -25.41
CA LYS A 184 5.69 11.75 -25.46
C LYS A 184 5.95 11.15 -24.08
N ARG A 185 5.34 11.69 -23.04
CA ARG A 185 5.56 11.28 -21.64
C ARG A 185 4.26 10.79 -21.03
N ILE A 186 4.37 9.80 -20.16
CA ILE A 186 3.31 9.32 -19.27
C ILE A 186 3.74 9.70 -17.86
N LEU A 187 2.90 10.47 -17.17
CA LEU A 187 3.09 10.85 -15.77
C LEU A 187 2.44 9.78 -14.90
N LEU A 188 3.25 8.99 -14.21
CA LEU A 188 2.78 7.87 -13.41
C LEU A 188 2.56 8.24 -11.94
N GLY A 189 2.90 9.46 -11.53
CA GLY A 189 2.71 9.95 -10.18
C GLY A 189 3.63 9.33 -9.11
N ILE A 190 4.64 8.57 -9.51
CA ILE A 190 5.54 7.85 -8.60
C ILE A 190 6.84 8.62 -8.35
N SER A 191 7.37 8.48 -7.13
CA SER A 191 8.61 9.13 -6.70
C SER A 191 9.89 8.38 -7.13
N ASP A 192 9.83 7.05 -7.30
CA ASP A 192 10.98 6.22 -7.70
C ASP A 192 10.74 5.52 -9.05
N ALA A 193 11.31 6.07 -10.11
CA ALA A 193 11.22 5.53 -11.46
C ALA A 193 11.88 4.14 -11.63
N LYS A 194 12.77 3.72 -10.72
CA LYS A 194 13.41 2.39 -10.78
C LYS A 194 12.44 1.25 -10.51
N GLN A 195 11.33 1.54 -9.89
CA GLN A 195 10.29 0.55 -9.61
C GLN A 195 9.46 0.19 -10.84
N ILE A 196 9.50 0.99 -11.90
CA ILE A 196 8.71 0.75 -13.11
C ILE A 196 9.50 -0.04 -14.14
N LYS A 197 8.94 -1.20 -14.50
CA LYS A 197 9.36 -2.00 -15.64
C LYS A 197 8.27 -1.88 -16.71
N ALA A 198 8.59 -1.16 -17.79
CA ALA A 198 7.71 -1.08 -18.94
C ALA A 198 8.10 -2.15 -19.99
N GLN A 199 7.11 -2.82 -20.55
CA GLN A 199 7.25 -3.75 -21.66
C GLN A 199 6.45 -3.22 -22.85
N LYS A 200 6.92 -3.50 -24.08
CA LYS A 200 6.27 -3.04 -25.31
C LYS A 200 5.91 -4.23 -26.19
N SER A 201 4.84 -4.08 -26.98
CA SER A 201 4.61 -4.96 -28.13
C SER A 201 5.71 -4.77 -29.19
N GLU A 202 5.84 -5.70 -30.14
CA GLU A 202 6.92 -5.68 -31.15
C GLU A 202 6.95 -4.38 -31.94
N ASN A 203 5.81 -3.92 -32.45
CA ASN A 203 5.69 -2.64 -33.17
C ASN A 203 5.66 -1.41 -32.24
N SER A 204 5.76 -1.63 -30.94
CA SER A 204 5.71 -0.59 -29.89
C SER A 204 4.38 0.20 -29.82
N ARG A 205 3.30 -0.30 -30.41
CA ARG A 205 1.97 0.33 -30.28
C ARG A 205 1.50 0.32 -28.84
N TYR A 206 1.64 -0.82 -28.15
CA TYR A 206 1.23 -0.98 -26.75
C TYR A 206 2.39 -0.92 -25.81
N ILE A 207 2.23 -0.15 -24.74
CA ILE A 207 3.18 -0.07 -23.61
C ILE A 207 2.45 -0.60 -22.38
N LEU A 208 3.02 -1.63 -21.76
CA LEU A 208 2.52 -2.23 -20.53
C LEU A 208 3.41 -1.82 -19.36
N PHE A 209 2.81 -1.44 -18.27
CA PHE A 209 3.53 -1.07 -17.05
C PHE A 209 2.68 -1.38 -15.81
N ARG A 210 3.37 -1.62 -14.69
CA ARG A 210 2.74 -1.78 -13.39
C ARG A 210 2.94 -0.50 -12.59
N VAL A 211 1.86 0.02 -12.01
CA VAL A 211 1.89 1.13 -11.07
C VAL A 211 0.80 0.95 -10.03
N ASN A 212 1.09 1.27 -8.77
CA ASN A 212 0.17 1.12 -7.63
C ASN A 212 -0.48 -0.29 -7.53
N GLY A 213 0.31 -1.33 -7.81
CA GLY A 213 -0.20 -2.72 -7.81
C GLY A 213 -0.97 -3.14 -9.07
N ASN A 214 -1.42 -2.20 -9.89
CA ASN A 214 -2.25 -2.43 -11.06
C ASN A 214 -1.44 -2.62 -12.33
N LEU A 215 -1.92 -3.44 -13.26
CA LEU A 215 -1.36 -3.58 -14.60
C LEU A 215 -2.11 -2.68 -15.57
N TRP A 216 -1.38 -1.81 -16.25
CA TRP A 216 -1.90 -0.90 -17.25
C TRP A 216 -1.33 -1.20 -18.63
N ARG A 217 -2.16 -1.02 -19.66
CA ARG A 217 -1.77 -0.99 -21.07
C ARG A 217 -2.08 0.38 -21.65
N TYR A 218 -1.08 1.03 -22.23
CA TYR A 218 -1.24 2.29 -22.96
C TYR A 218 -1.13 2.04 -24.45
N ASP A 219 -2.16 2.43 -25.23
CA ASP A 219 -2.15 2.46 -26.67
C ASP A 219 -1.57 3.81 -27.17
N GLN A 220 -0.42 3.78 -27.81
CA GLN A 220 0.26 4.98 -28.31
C GLN A 220 -0.47 5.61 -29.51
N HIS A 221 -1.22 4.83 -30.29
CA HIS A 221 -1.97 5.30 -31.43
C HIS A 221 -3.24 6.03 -30.96
N ASP A 222 -4.04 5.38 -30.14
CA ASP A 222 -5.32 5.91 -29.66
C ASP A 222 -5.18 6.82 -28.44
N LYS A 223 -3.98 6.89 -27.86
CA LYS A 223 -3.64 7.68 -26.66
C LYS A 223 -4.57 7.39 -25.46
N LYS A 224 -4.84 6.10 -25.25
CA LYS A 224 -5.70 5.62 -24.17
C LYS A 224 -4.97 4.65 -23.27
N ALA A 225 -5.22 4.74 -21.97
CA ALA A 225 -4.81 3.74 -21.01
C ALA A 225 -5.99 2.85 -20.63
N LEU A 226 -5.70 1.56 -20.46
CA LEU A 226 -6.63 0.55 -19.99
C LEU A 226 -6.01 -0.11 -18.75
N CYS A 227 -6.74 -0.12 -17.63
CA CYS A 227 -6.40 -0.96 -16.49
C CYS A 227 -6.78 -2.40 -16.82
N MET A 228 -5.79 -3.27 -16.94
CA MET A 228 -6.00 -4.67 -17.32
C MET A 228 -6.16 -5.56 -16.09
N PHE A 229 -5.55 -5.18 -14.98
CA PHE A 229 -5.65 -5.92 -13.73
C PHE A 229 -5.57 -4.98 -12.54
N THR A 230 -6.48 -5.18 -11.59
CA THR A 230 -6.50 -4.55 -10.27
C THR A 230 -7.22 -5.46 -9.29
N PHE A 231 -6.83 -5.43 -8.02
CA PHE A 231 -7.63 -5.98 -6.92
C PHE A 231 -8.62 -4.95 -6.34
N ALA A 232 -8.46 -3.67 -6.67
CA ALA A 232 -9.40 -2.65 -6.27
C ALA A 232 -10.76 -2.87 -6.94
N ASP A 233 -11.82 -2.79 -6.15
CA ASP A 233 -13.20 -2.97 -6.64
C ASP A 233 -13.93 -1.64 -6.89
N GLY A 234 -13.22 -0.52 -6.70
CA GLY A 234 -13.77 0.83 -6.83
C GLY A 234 -14.57 1.29 -5.62
N SER A 235 -14.68 0.47 -4.57
CA SER A 235 -15.18 0.89 -3.26
C SER A 235 -13.99 1.18 -2.34
N ASN A 236 -14.08 2.23 -1.53
CA ASN A 236 -13.09 2.53 -0.49
C ASN A 236 -13.44 1.86 0.85
N GLU A 237 -14.38 0.92 0.84
CA GLU A 237 -14.90 0.28 2.04
C GLU A 237 -14.12 -0.99 2.42
N ASP A 238 -13.42 -1.60 1.47
CA ASP A 238 -12.71 -2.85 1.69
C ASP A 238 -11.18 -2.65 1.64
N VAL A 239 -10.58 -2.58 2.81
CA VAL A 239 -9.11 -2.43 3.00
C VAL A 239 -8.29 -3.49 2.27
N ARG A 240 -8.86 -4.67 1.96
CA ARG A 240 -8.19 -5.71 1.18
C ARG A 240 -7.94 -5.30 -0.26
N ALA A 241 -8.75 -4.39 -0.80
CA ALA A 241 -8.58 -3.85 -2.14
C ALA A 241 -7.29 -3.02 -2.28
N ASP A 242 -6.83 -2.43 -1.18
CA ASP A 242 -5.61 -1.61 -1.14
C ASP A 242 -4.32 -2.41 -0.99
N TYR A 243 -4.41 -3.72 -0.76
CA TYR A 243 -3.24 -4.58 -0.64
C TYR A 243 -2.50 -4.73 -1.96
N GLY A 244 -1.43 -4.00 -2.16
CA GLY A 244 -0.64 -3.96 -3.41
C GLY A 244 0.60 -4.85 -3.43
N LYS A 245 0.77 -5.78 -2.47
CA LYS A 245 2.02 -6.58 -2.32
C LYS A 245 2.10 -7.81 -3.22
N HIS A 246 1.07 -8.12 -4.02
CA HIS A 246 1.16 -9.08 -5.10
C HIS A 246 2.10 -8.58 -6.22
N ASN A 247 2.55 -9.48 -7.07
CA ASN A 247 3.37 -9.13 -8.22
C ASN A 247 2.64 -9.44 -9.54
N VAL A 248 2.97 -8.68 -10.58
CA VAL A 248 2.47 -8.89 -11.94
C VAL A 248 3.66 -9.01 -12.88
N LYS A 249 3.62 -9.99 -13.78
CA LYS A 249 4.63 -10.21 -14.82
C LYS A 249 3.95 -10.39 -16.17
N VAL A 250 4.18 -9.48 -17.08
CA VAL A 250 3.77 -9.64 -18.49
C VAL A 250 4.67 -10.69 -19.14
N LEU A 251 4.06 -11.66 -19.81
CA LEU A 251 4.75 -12.73 -20.54
C LEU A 251 4.86 -12.40 -22.03
N ALA A 252 3.74 -11.95 -22.62
CA ALA A 252 3.67 -11.60 -24.04
C ALA A 252 2.67 -10.43 -24.23
N ALA A 253 2.91 -9.65 -25.28
CA ALA A 253 2.00 -8.62 -25.75
C ALA A 253 2.03 -8.62 -27.28
N SER A 254 0.93 -8.91 -27.91
CA SER A 254 0.79 -8.91 -29.35
C SER A 254 0.64 -7.50 -29.91
N ASP A 255 0.88 -7.34 -31.21
CA ASP A 255 0.67 -6.08 -31.92
C ASP A 255 -0.81 -5.80 -32.20
N GLU A 256 -1.64 -6.81 -32.11
CA GLU A 256 -3.12 -6.73 -32.17
C GLU A 256 -3.71 -6.23 -30.85
N GLY A 257 -2.98 -6.42 -29.74
CA GLY A 257 -3.36 -5.90 -28.42
C GLY A 257 -3.65 -6.97 -27.37
N ASP A 258 -3.53 -8.26 -27.71
CA ASP A 258 -3.65 -9.33 -26.73
C ASP A 258 -2.47 -9.34 -25.77
N VAL A 259 -2.71 -9.73 -24.53
CA VAL A 259 -1.69 -9.75 -23.51
C VAL A 259 -1.80 -10.98 -22.60
N ASP A 260 -0.69 -11.68 -22.46
CA ASP A 260 -0.54 -12.76 -21.50
C ASP A 260 0.24 -12.28 -20.29
N PHE A 261 -0.28 -12.51 -19.08
CA PHE A 261 0.38 -12.07 -17.86
C PHE A 261 0.11 -12.99 -16.67
N LEU A 262 1.00 -12.94 -15.71
CA LEU A 262 0.89 -13.63 -14.42
C LEU A 262 0.63 -12.62 -13.31
N VAL A 263 -0.25 -13.00 -12.38
CA VAL A 263 -0.35 -12.38 -11.05
C VAL A 263 0.09 -13.41 -10.04
N TYR A 264 1.02 -13.07 -9.15
CA TYR A 264 1.58 -14.04 -8.20
C TYR A 264 1.88 -13.41 -6.85
N GLY A 265 1.79 -14.24 -5.82
CA GLY A 265 1.89 -13.89 -4.43
C GLY A 265 0.65 -14.30 -3.65
N TYR A 266 0.35 -13.58 -2.59
CA TYR A 266 -0.89 -13.75 -1.83
C TYR A 266 -2.05 -13.12 -2.60
N MET A 267 -3.11 -13.92 -2.81
CA MET A 267 -4.33 -13.47 -3.48
C MET A 267 -5.26 -12.86 -2.42
N ASN A 268 -5.30 -11.54 -2.35
CA ASN A 268 -6.09 -10.83 -1.35
C ASN A 268 -7.56 -10.61 -1.73
N ARG A 269 -7.93 -10.92 -2.98
CA ARG A 269 -9.30 -10.82 -3.52
C ARG A 269 -9.52 -11.85 -4.63
N GLY A 270 -10.79 -12.05 -4.96
CA GLY A 270 -11.22 -12.88 -6.10
C GLY A 270 -11.37 -14.36 -5.75
N THR A 271 -11.37 -15.20 -6.79
CA THR A 271 -11.63 -16.65 -6.68
C THR A 271 -10.66 -17.36 -5.72
N TYR A 272 -9.39 -16.93 -5.71
CA TYR A 272 -8.32 -17.57 -4.91
C TYR A 272 -7.95 -16.77 -3.66
N GLU A 273 -8.84 -15.92 -3.18
CA GLU A 273 -8.60 -15.14 -1.97
C GLU A 273 -8.13 -16.02 -0.82
N GLY A 274 -7.07 -15.57 -0.14
CA GLY A 274 -6.47 -16.27 1.00
C GLY A 274 -5.47 -17.36 0.62
N GLN A 275 -5.13 -17.50 -0.66
CA GLN A 275 -4.17 -18.49 -1.13
C GLN A 275 -2.89 -17.82 -1.65
N MET A 276 -1.76 -18.49 -1.45
CA MET A 276 -0.51 -18.15 -2.13
C MET A 276 -0.44 -18.88 -3.45
N GLY A 277 -0.12 -18.20 -4.54
CA GLY A 277 -0.03 -18.88 -5.81
C GLY A 277 0.30 -17.99 -7.00
N VAL A 278 0.11 -18.55 -8.17
CA VAL A 278 0.31 -17.91 -9.48
C VAL A 278 -0.94 -18.09 -10.31
N VAL A 279 -1.55 -17.01 -10.74
CA VAL A 279 -2.67 -17.00 -11.68
C VAL A 279 -2.18 -16.58 -13.05
N PHE A 280 -2.53 -17.31 -14.07
CA PHE A 280 -2.29 -16.94 -15.46
C PHE A 280 -3.55 -16.31 -16.05
N TYR A 281 -3.39 -15.12 -16.63
CA TYR A 281 -4.43 -14.36 -17.31
C TYR A 281 -4.09 -14.12 -18.77
N HIS A 282 -5.12 -14.14 -19.57
CA HIS A 282 -5.08 -13.72 -20.98
C HIS A 282 -6.05 -12.56 -21.18
N TYR A 283 -5.59 -11.44 -21.69
CA TYR A 283 -6.45 -10.36 -22.19
C TYR A 283 -6.64 -10.52 -23.69
N ASP A 284 -7.89 -10.57 -24.10
CA ASP A 284 -8.35 -10.68 -25.48
C ASP A 284 -8.83 -9.28 -25.93
N GLU A 285 -8.13 -8.69 -26.90
CA GLU A 285 -8.46 -7.33 -27.38
C GLU A 285 -9.76 -7.29 -28.17
N GLU A 286 -10.07 -8.34 -28.95
CA GLU A 286 -11.30 -8.39 -29.76
C GLU A 286 -12.55 -8.35 -28.86
N ASN A 287 -12.53 -9.14 -27.79
CA ASN A 287 -13.64 -9.25 -26.84
C ASN A 287 -13.52 -8.26 -25.67
N ARG A 288 -12.40 -7.57 -25.54
CA ARG A 288 -12.08 -6.64 -24.45
C ARG A 288 -12.28 -7.26 -23.06
N MET A 289 -11.80 -8.48 -22.90
CA MET A 289 -12.03 -9.28 -21.71
C MET A 289 -10.74 -9.90 -21.20
N VAL A 290 -10.54 -9.82 -19.89
CA VAL A 290 -9.50 -10.60 -19.19
C VAL A 290 -10.08 -11.95 -18.82
N GLN A 291 -9.40 -13.02 -19.25
CA GLN A 291 -9.77 -14.40 -18.97
C GLN A 291 -8.74 -15.01 -18.03
N GLU A 292 -9.22 -15.50 -16.90
CA GLU A 292 -8.41 -16.37 -16.03
C GLU A 292 -8.28 -17.75 -16.69
N LYS A 293 -7.06 -18.23 -16.85
CA LYS A 293 -6.80 -19.51 -17.52
C LYS A 293 -6.55 -20.64 -16.54
N PHE A 294 -5.69 -20.42 -15.55
CA PHE A 294 -5.41 -21.40 -14.52
C PHE A 294 -4.76 -20.74 -13.30
N PHE A 295 -4.85 -21.45 -12.18
CA PHE A 295 -4.18 -21.12 -10.92
C PHE A 295 -3.26 -22.27 -10.51
N VAL A 296 -2.06 -21.91 -10.06
CA VAL A 296 -1.11 -22.85 -9.46
C VAL A 296 -0.89 -22.44 -8.02
N PRO A 297 -1.42 -23.18 -7.03
CA PRO A 297 -1.14 -22.90 -5.63
C PRO A 297 0.33 -23.16 -5.31
N VAL A 298 0.89 -22.33 -4.42
CA VAL A 298 2.22 -22.53 -3.84
C VAL A 298 2.01 -22.87 -2.38
N SER A 299 2.46 -24.07 -1.97
CA SER A 299 2.37 -24.44 -0.56
C SER A 299 3.35 -23.58 0.24
N THR A 300 2.85 -22.95 1.28
CA THR A 300 3.67 -22.38 2.36
C THR A 300 4.09 -23.57 3.23
N GLY A 301 5.23 -24.17 2.91
CA GLY A 301 5.76 -25.34 3.60
C GLY A 301 6.16 -25.08 5.04
#